data_e0fb6c0cf69bb5280598a08234eb4d92
#
_entry.id   e0fb6c0cf69bb5280598a08234eb4d92
#
_cell.length_a   1.000
_cell.length_b   1.000
_cell.length_c   1.000
_cell.angle_alpha   90.00
_cell.angle_beta   90.00
_cell.angle_gamma   90.00
#
_symmetry.space_group_name_H-M   'P 1'
#
loop_
_entity.id
_entity.type
_entity.pdbx_description
1 polymer ?
#
loop_
_entity_poly.entity_id
_entity_poly.type
_entity_poly.pdbx_seq_one_letter_code
_entity_poly.pdbx_strand_id
1 'polypeptide(L)'
;MHYPAVAFMQELKKMLVQNGIRINNENCADTNRIEFLCNHSPSLKEIVFHTNKVSVNLFAEALGSLIETGGNSWSEKVSSLLSEIGIDSQGIVLEDACGLSPKDVLPPQVLTDLLVYIAKQGNADFVSSLPEAGKDGGLLGYCYSSPELKNKMKAKTGSMSGVRALAGYLTAADGTQLAFTIIVNHYTCTVSQLQKAIGKFLSFFI
;
A
#
# COMPACT_ATOMS: atom_id res chain seq x y z
N MET A 1 21.63 4.19 -10.86
CA MET A 1 21.45 5.42 -11.67
C MET A 1 21.22 6.54 -10.68
N HIS A 2 22.17 7.51 -10.53
CA HIS A 2 22.09 8.51 -9.45
C HIS A 2 21.07 9.64 -9.71
N TYR A 3 20.65 9.83 -10.97
CA TYR A 3 19.74 10.93 -11.33
C TYR A 3 18.79 10.47 -12.44
N PRO A 4 17.63 9.87 -12.10
CA PRO A 4 16.67 9.34 -13.07
C PRO A 4 16.18 10.37 -14.10
N ALA A 5 15.93 11.61 -13.66
CA ALA A 5 15.50 12.69 -14.55
C ALA A 5 16.54 13.04 -15.62
N VAL A 6 17.84 13.06 -15.26
CA VAL A 6 18.93 13.30 -16.20
C VAL A 6 19.05 12.16 -17.22
N ALA A 7 18.93 10.92 -16.76
CA ALA A 7 18.96 9.75 -17.65
C ALA A 7 17.78 9.76 -18.64
N PHE A 8 16.59 10.09 -18.17
CA PHE A 8 15.42 10.25 -19.03
C PHE A 8 15.62 11.34 -20.07
N MET A 9 16.09 12.52 -19.67
CA MET A 9 16.35 13.63 -20.59
C MET A 9 17.41 13.29 -21.64
N GLN A 10 18.47 12.55 -21.27
CA GLN A 10 19.49 12.10 -22.21
C GLN A 10 18.91 11.12 -23.24
N GLU A 11 18.07 10.18 -22.80
CA GLU A 11 17.48 9.20 -23.70
C GLU A 11 16.45 9.86 -24.64
N LEU A 12 15.61 10.75 -24.10
CA LEU A 12 14.69 11.57 -24.90
C LEU A 12 15.44 12.38 -25.98
N LYS A 13 16.54 13.03 -25.61
CA LYS A 13 17.39 13.76 -26.56
C LYS A 13 17.90 12.87 -27.70
N LYS A 14 18.37 11.67 -27.38
CA LYS A 14 18.81 10.69 -28.40
C LYS A 14 17.65 10.32 -29.34
N MET A 15 16.51 9.98 -28.79
CA MET A 15 15.32 9.62 -29.58
C MET A 15 14.87 10.74 -30.51
N LEU A 16 14.87 11.97 -30.04
CA LEU A 16 14.50 13.13 -30.84
C LEU A 16 15.48 13.34 -32.01
N VAL A 17 16.78 13.26 -31.74
CA VAL A 17 17.82 13.38 -32.78
C VAL A 17 17.73 12.25 -33.81
N GLN A 18 17.51 11.01 -33.37
CA GLN A 18 17.32 9.85 -34.26
C GLN A 18 16.11 10.02 -35.19
N ASN A 19 15.09 10.74 -34.76
CA ASN A 19 13.91 11.04 -35.54
C ASN A 19 14.00 12.39 -36.31
N GLY A 20 15.23 12.91 -36.49
CA GLY A 20 15.49 14.09 -37.32
C GLY A 20 15.16 15.44 -36.67
N ILE A 21 14.83 15.46 -35.39
CA ILE A 21 14.53 16.69 -34.65
C ILE A 21 15.84 17.31 -34.19
N ARG A 22 16.12 18.54 -34.61
CA ARG A 22 17.28 19.31 -34.14
C ARG A 22 16.99 19.87 -32.76
N ILE A 23 17.93 19.67 -31.84
CA ILE A 23 17.86 20.23 -30.50
C ILE A 23 18.89 21.36 -30.42
N ASN A 24 18.42 22.61 -30.30
CA ASN A 24 19.27 23.75 -30.06
C ASN A 24 19.56 23.83 -28.55
N ASN A 25 20.84 24.00 -28.18
CA ASN A 25 21.23 24.20 -26.79
C ASN A 25 21.10 25.67 -26.35
N GLU A 26 20.29 26.48 -27.02
CA GLU A 26 20.05 27.83 -26.58
C GLU A 26 19.21 27.81 -25.30
N ASN A 27 19.70 28.52 -24.28
CA ASN A 27 18.93 28.76 -23.06
C ASN A 27 17.68 29.54 -23.44
N CYS A 28 16.56 28.85 -23.56
CA CYS A 28 15.28 29.47 -23.76
C CYS A 28 14.89 30.14 -22.43
N ALA A 29 15.18 31.43 -22.34
CA ALA A 29 14.74 32.28 -21.22
C ALA A 29 13.24 32.67 -21.34
N ASP A 30 12.53 32.07 -22.31
CA ASP A 30 11.12 32.36 -22.52
C ASP A 30 10.29 31.71 -21.41
N THR A 31 9.67 32.57 -20.59
CA THR A 31 8.80 32.18 -19.50
C THR A 31 7.41 31.71 -19.96
N ASN A 32 7.11 31.82 -21.27
CA ASN A 32 5.89 31.27 -21.85
C ASN A 32 5.94 29.77 -21.92
N ARG A 33 5.44 29.09 -20.88
CA ARG A 33 5.25 27.64 -20.88
C ARG A 33 4.10 27.31 -21.82
N ILE A 34 4.41 26.62 -22.92
CA ILE A 34 3.39 26.00 -23.77
C ILE A 34 3.16 24.61 -23.23
N GLU A 35 1.94 24.32 -22.83
CA GLU A 35 1.55 22.95 -22.47
C GLU A 35 1.56 22.10 -23.75
N PHE A 36 2.54 21.22 -23.87
CA PHE A 36 2.74 20.38 -25.05
C PHE A 36 1.99 19.05 -24.94
N LEU A 37 1.91 18.52 -23.73
CA LEU A 37 1.26 17.22 -23.45
C LEU A 37 0.76 17.22 -22.01
N CYS A 38 -0.51 16.94 -21.82
CA CYS A 38 -1.09 16.67 -20.53
C CYS A 38 -1.36 15.16 -20.43
N ASN A 39 -0.73 14.49 -19.47
CA ASN A 39 -1.02 13.10 -19.15
C ASN A 39 -1.79 13.04 -17.82
N HIS A 40 -2.99 12.47 -17.87
CA HIS A 40 -3.80 12.26 -16.68
C HIS A 40 -3.53 10.88 -16.09
N SER A 41 -3.26 10.83 -14.79
CA SER A 41 -3.19 9.55 -14.07
C SER A 41 -4.57 8.88 -14.01
N PRO A 42 -4.63 7.56 -13.79
CA PRO A 42 -5.87 6.93 -13.34
C PRO A 42 -6.41 7.60 -12.07
N SER A 43 -7.69 7.38 -11.77
CA SER A 43 -8.29 7.89 -10.54
C SER A 43 -7.60 7.35 -9.29
N LEU A 44 -7.63 8.08 -8.17
CA LEU A 44 -7.08 7.61 -6.89
C LEU A 44 -7.65 6.24 -6.49
N LYS A 45 -8.95 6.03 -6.73
CA LYS A 45 -9.62 4.75 -6.49
C LYS A 45 -8.95 3.59 -7.26
N GLU A 46 -8.67 3.79 -8.55
CA GLU A 46 -8.02 2.78 -9.39
C GLU A 46 -6.57 2.53 -8.94
N ILE A 47 -5.84 3.58 -8.60
CA ILE A 47 -4.46 3.46 -8.09
C ILE A 47 -4.44 2.68 -6.79
N VAL A 48 -5.29 3.01 -5.81
CA VAL A 48 -5.41 2.29 -4.53
C VAL A 48 -5.84 0.85 -4.75
N PHE A 49 -6.83 0.61 -5.63
CA PHE A 49 -7.27 -0.74 -5.97
C PHE A 49 -6.11 -1.58 -6.50
N HIS A 50 -5.37 -1.06 -7.47
CA HIS A 50 -4.24 -1.77 -8.05
C HIS A 50 -3.09 -1.96 -7.04
N THR A 51 -2.79 -0.95 -6.23
CA THR A 51 -1.80 -1.03 -5.16
C THR A 51 -2.09 -2.17 -4.20
N ASN A 52 -3.33 -2.28 -3.74
CA ASN A 52 -3.71 -3.32 -2.78
C ASN A 52 -3.79 -4.72 -3.41
N LYS A 53 -4.41 -4.85 -4.61
CA LYS A 53 -4.58 -6.15 -5.29
C LYS A 53 -3.26 -6.78 -5.72
N VAL A 54 -2.35 -5.99 -6.27
CA VAL A 54 -1.09 -6.48 -6.86
C VAL A 54 0.11 -6.21 -5.96
N SER A 55 -0.08 -5.43 -4.89
CA SER A 55 0.98 -5.07 -3.92
C SER A 55 2.13 -4.29 -4.57
N VAL A 56 1.81 -3.19 -5.27
CA VAL A 56 2.79 -2.37 -5.97
C VAL A 56 3.39 -1.34 -5.01
N ASN A 57 4.61 -1.60 -4.52
CA ASN A 57 5.30 -0.74 -3.58
C ASN A 57 5.52 0.68 -4.11
N LEU A 58 5.88 0.81 -5.38
CA LEU A 58 6.11 2.12 -6.01
C LEU A 58 4.87 3.02 -5.98
N PHE A 59 3.67 2.44 -6.09
CA PHE A 59 2.43 3.21 -5.99
C PHE A 59 2.15 3.64 -4.55
N ALA A 60 2.46 2.79 -3.57
CA ALA A 60 2.35 3.18 -2.17
C ALA A 60 3.30 4.35 -1.84
N GLU A 61 4.56 4.29 -2.30
CA GLU A 61 5.52 5.39 -2.15
C GLU A 61 5.05 6.67 -2.86
N ALA A 62 4.54 6.56 -4.07
CA ALA A 62 4.01 7.71 -4.80
C ALA A 62 2.82 8.36 -4.08
N LEU A 63 1.91 7.55 -3.51
CA LEU A 63 0.79 8.06 -2.70
C LEU A 63 1.29 8.69 -1.40
N GLY A 64 2.28 8.09 -0.74
CA GLY A 64 2.92 8.64 0.44
C GLY A 64 3.54 10.01 0.18
N SER A 65 4.25 10.15 -0.93
CA SER A 65 4.88 11.42 -1.32
C SER A 65 3.89 12.57 -1.57
N LEU A 66 2.64 12.26 -1.90
CA LEU A 66 1.59 13.28 -2.05
C LEU A 66 1.13 13.85 -0.68
N ILE A 67 1.32 13.08 0.39
CA ILE A 67 0.96 13.50 1.75
C ILE A 67 2.09 14.30 2.39
N GLU A 68 3.35 14.07 2.02
CA GLU A 68 4.51 14.80 2.48
C GLU A 68 4.49 16.26 1.95
N THR A 69 3.87 17.15 2.72
CA THR A 69 3.89 18.59 2.43
C THR A 69 4.38 19.36 3.64
N GLY A 70 5.26 20.33 3.44
CA GLY A 70 5.61 21.32 4.46
C GLY A 70 6.74 20.91 5.42
N GLY A 71 7.64 20.01 5.03
CA GLY A 71 8.90 19.75 5.78
C GLY A 71 8.78 18.78 6.97
N ASN A 72 7.62 18.23 7.25
CA ASN A 72 7.43 17.18 8.26
C ASN A 72 7.84 15.83 7.71
N SER A 73 8.39 14.96 8.57
CA SER A 73 8.67 13.57 8.21
C SER A 73 7.37 12.80 7.87
N TRP A 74 7.50 11.73 7.10
CA TRP A 74 6.38 10.83 6.78
C TRP A 74 5.70 10.33 8.06
N SER A 75 6.48 9.89 9.05
CA SER A 75 5.97 9.41 10.34
C SER A 75 5.15 10.46 11.09
N GLU A 76 5.65 11.70 11.16
CA GLU A 76 4.95 12.81 11.82
C GLU A 76 3.63 13.14 11.13
N LYS A 77 3.63 13.12 9.79
CA LYS A 77 2.43 13.41 9.02
C LYS A 77 1.36 12.35 9.22
N VAL A 78 1.74 11.06 9.17
CA VAL A 78 0.81 9.95 9.43
C VAL A 78 0.28 10.02 10.86
N SER A 79 1.14 10.28 11.84
CA SER A 79 0.73 10.43 13.24
C SER A 79 -0.26 11.57 13.45
N SER A 80 -0.05 12.71 12.76
CA SER A 80 -0.99 13.83 12.80
C SER A 80 -2.36 13.45 12.23
N LEU A 81 -2.39 12.81 11.04
CA LEU A 81 -3.63 12.37 10.41
C LEU A 81 -4.40 11.35 11.28
N LEU A 82 -3.69 10.42 11.91
CA LEU A 82 -4.31 9.44 12.81
C LEU A 82 -4.90 10.12 14.04
N SER A 83 -4.19 11.10 14.61
CA SER A 83 -4.66 11.87 15.76
C SER A 83 -5.90 12.70 15.42
N GLU A 84 -5.97 13.30 14.22
CA GLU A 84 -7.13 14.05 13.73
C GLU A 84 -8.41 13.20 13.67
N ILE A 85 -8.28 11.91 13.41
CA ILE A 85 -9.40 10.96 13.37
C ILE A 85 -9.59 10.19 14.69
N GLY A 86 -8.88 10.59 15.75
CA GLY A 86 -9.01 10.03 17.10
C GLY A 86 -8.31 8.67 17.30
N ILE A 87 -7.33 8.33 16.48
CA ILE A 87 -6.52 7.11 16.64
C ILE A 87 -5.21 7.47 17.33
N ASP A 88 -4.91 6.74 18.42
CA ASP A 88 -3.65 6.89 19.13
C ASP A 88 -2.49 6.42 18.24
N SER A 89 -1.55 7.32 17.98
CA SER A 89 -0.36 7.07 17.16
C SER A 89 0.91 6.80 17.98
N GLN A 90 0.79 6.57 19.28
CA GLN A 90 1.94 6.31 20.14
C GLN A 90 2.67 5.02 19.68
N GLY A 91 3.98 5.11 19.57
CA GLY A 91 4.83 3.97 19.16
C GLY A 91 4.91 3.72 17.67
N ILE A 92 4.36 4.62 16.82
CA ILE A 92 4.54 4.58 15.37
C ILE A 92 5.90 5.16 15.00
N VAL A 93 6.66 4.44 14.19
CA VAL A 93 7.84 4.93 13.46
C VAL A 93 7.72 4.42 12.03
N LEU A 94 7.69 5.31 11.07
CA LEU A 94 7.57 4.98 9.65
C LEU A 94 8.67 5.69 8.85
N GLU A 95 9.44 4.94 8.10
CA GLU A 95 10.47 5.46 7.18
C GLU A 95 10.00 5.46 5.73
N ASP A 96 9.12 4.53 5.37
CA ASP A 96 8.57 4.43 4.04
C ASP A 96 7.04 4.27 4.05
N ALA A 97 6.42 4.44 2.88
CA ALA A 97 4.98 4.30 2.73
C ALA A 97 4.57 2.88 2.26
N CYS A 98 5.51 2.07 1.82
CA CYS A 98 5.24 0.73 1.30
C CYS A 98 5.43 -0.40 2.32
N GLY A 99 6.02 -0.10 3.49
CA GLY A 99 6.25 -1.06 4.56
C GLY A 99 7.39 -2.04 4.29
N LEU A 100 8.43 -1.62 3.57
CA LEU A 100 9.64 -2.43 3.34
C LEU A 100 10.79 -2.08 4.28
N SER A 101 10.74 -0.92 4.93
CA SER A 101 11.78 -0.56 5.87
C SER A 101 11.77 -1.48 7.10
N PRO A 102 12.90 -2.09 7.48
CA PRO A 102 12.99 -2.88 8.70
C PRO A 102 12.92 -2.02 9.98
N LYS A 103 12.93 -0.70 9.84
CA LYS A 103 12.81 0.26 10.94
C LYS A 103 11.37 0.71 11.15
N ASP A 104 10.46 0.34 10.27
CA ASP A 104 9.04 0.61 10.46
C ASP A 104 8.54 -0.12 11.69
N VAL A 105 7.95 0.62 12.61
CA VAL A 105 7.30 0.11 13.81
C VAL A 105 5.86 0.58 13.82
N LEU A 106 4.95 -0.37 13.86
CA LEU A 106 3.52 -0.06 13.86
C LEU A 106 2.77 -1.03 14.78
N PRO A 107 2.16 -0.55 15.87
CA PRO A 107 1.33 -1.38 16.72
C PRO A 107 0.14 -1.95 15.95
N PRO A 108 -0.19 -3.27 16.07
CA PRO A 108 -1.33 -3.86 15.39
C PRO A 108 -2.66 -3.16 15.67
N GLN A 109 -2.81 -2.61 16.88
CA GLN A 109 -4.00 -1.87 17.29
C GLN A 109 -4.27 -0.68 16.37
N VAL A 110 -3.25 0.08 16.00
CA VAL A 110 -3.39 1.26 15.14
C VAL A 110 -3.99 0.90 13.77
N LEU A 111 -3.51 -0.20 13.16
CA LEU A 111 -4.08 -0.69 11.90
C LEU A 111 -5.52 -1.18 12.07
N THR A 112 -5.81 -1.85 13.19
CA THR A 112 -7.18 -2.32 13.48
C THR A 112 -8.12 -1.12 13.67
N ASP A 113 -7.72 -0.10 14.41
CA ASP A 113 -8.52 1.09 14.65
C ASP A 113 -8.76 1.88 13.35
N LEU A 114 -7.73 1.97 12.49
CA LEU A 114 -7.85 2.57 11.16
C LEU A 114 -8.85 1.79 10.28
N LEU A 115 -8.79 0.47 10.27
CA LEU A 115 -9.74 -0.36 9.53
C LEU A 115 -11.18 -0.18 10.06
N VAL A 116 -11.36 -0.13 11.37
CA VAL A 116 -12.66 0.15 12.00
C VAL A 116 -13.17 1.54 11.60
N TYR A 117 -12.30 2.55 11.63
CA TYR A 117 -12.64 3.90 11.18
C TYR A 117 -13.09 3.90 9.72
N ILE A 118 -12.35 3.30 8.81
CA ILE A 118 -12.68 3.21 7.38
C ILE A 118 -14.03 2.52 7.16
N ALA A 119 -14.30 1.43 7.89
CA ALA A 119 -15.57 0.73 7.80
C ALA A 119 -16.76 1.60 8.29
N LYS A 120 -16.59 2.34 9.38
CA LYS A 120 -17.59 3.28 9.90
C LYS A 120 -17.88 4.44 8.94
N GLN A 121 -16.90 4.87 8.15
CA GLN A 121 -17.09 5.87 7.10
C GLN A 121 -17.82 5.33 5.85
N GLY A 122 -18.12 4.04 5.80
CA GLY A 122 -18.79 3.41 4.65
C GLY A 122 -17.93 3.39 3.38
N ASN A 123 -16.61 3.42 3.49
CA ASN A 123 -15.70 3.45 2.34
C ASN A 123 -15.62 2.07 1.65
N ALA A 124 -16.66 1.72 0.91
CA ALA A 124 -16.76 0.46 0.18
C ALA A 124 -15.66 0.30 -0.88
N ASP A 125 -15.17 1.40 -1.45
CA ASP A 125 -14.11 1.38 -2.46
C ASP A 125 -12.79 0.88 -1.86
N PHE A 126 -12.42 1.32 -0.67
CA PHE A 126 -11.25 0.81 0.02
C PHE A 126 -11.40 -0.68 0.36
N VAL A 127 -12.54 -1.08 0.95
CA VAL A 127 -12.80 -2.48 1.30
C VAL A 127 -12.75 -3.39 0.08
N SER A 128 -13.26 -2.94 -1.08
CA SER A 128 -13.22 -3.70 -2.33
C SER A 128 -11.83 -3.79 -2.93
N SER A 129 -10.95 -2.84 -2.62
CA SER A 129 -9.56 -2.84 -3.09
C SER A 129 -8.70 -3.95 -2.45
N LEU A 130 -9.08 -4.42 -1.25
CA LEU A 130 -8.35 -5.48 -0.58
C LEU A 130 -8.49 -6.82 -1.32
N PRO A 131 -7.42 -7.63 -1.43
CA PRO A 131 -7.51 -9.00 -1.93
C PRO A 131 -8.51 -9.84 -1.14
N GLU A 132 -9.23 -10.73 -1.84
CA GLU A 132 -10.24 -11.62 -1.27
C GLU A 132 -9.75 -13.07 -1.23
N ALA A 133 -9.90 -13.73 -0.09
CA ALA A 133 -9.44 -15.10 0.10
C ALA A 133 -10.15 -16.07 -0.86
N GLY A 134 -9.37 -16.90 -1.53
CA GLY A 134 -9.87 -17.91 -2.46
C GLY A 134 -10.39 -17.37 -3.80
N LYS A 135 -10.31 -16.06 -4.06
CA LYS A 135 -10.79 -15.43 -5.29
C LYS A 135 -9.69 -14.70 -6.04
N ASP A 136 -8.99 -13.80 -5.36
CA ASP A 136 -7.91 -13.03 -5.96
C ASP A 136 -6.61 -13.85 -5.95
N GLY A 137 -5.78 -13.66 -6.97
CA GLY A 137 -4.44 -14.25 -7.04
C GLY A 137 -3.51 -13.69 -5.96
N GLY A 138 -2.28 -14.20 -5.92
CA GLY A 138 -1.25 -13.76 -4.98
C GLY A 138 -1.31 -14.49 -3.63
N LEU A 139 -0.55 -13.97 -2.65
CA LEU A 139 -0.36 -14.65 -1.36
C LEU A 139 -1.67 -14.95 -0.63
N LEU A 140 -2.65 -14.02 -0.67
CA LEU A 140 -3.91 -14.24 0.01
C LEU A 140 -4.70 -15.40 -0.60
N GLY A 141 -4.77 -15.46 -1.94
CA GLY A 141 -5.49 -16.52 -2.65
C GLY A 141 -4.88 -17.90 -2.44
N TYR A 142 -3.55 -18.00 -2.37
CA TYR A 142 -2.86 -19.28 -2.17
C TYR A 142 -2.80 -19.74 -0.72
N CYS A 143 -2.51 -18.82 0.19
CA CYS A 143 -2.17 -19.18 1.56
C CYS A 143 -3.38 -19.25 2.50
N TYR A 144 -4.46 -18.59 2.14
CA TYR A 144 -5.70 -18.48 2.94
C TYR A 144 -6.93 -18.90 2.14
N SER A 145 -6.75 -19.91 1.26
CA SER A 145 -7.82 -20.44 0.40
C SER A 145 -8.63 -21.57 1.06
N SER A 146 -8.53 -21.73 2.39
CA SER A 146 -9.34 -22.73 3.07
C SER A 146 -10.83 -22.49 2.84
N PRO A 147 -11.66 -23.55 2.77
CA PRO A 147 -13.10 -23.40 2.53
C PRO A 147 -13.78 -22.43 3.50
N GLU A 148 -13.33 -22.40 4.75
CA GLU A 148 -13.88 -21.55 5.81
C GLU A 148 -13.63 -20.06 5.53
N LEU A 149 -12.42 -19.70 5.10
CA LEU A 149 -12.00 -18.32 4.84
C LEU A 149 -12.41 -17.80 3.46
N LYS A 150 -12.68 -18.72 2.53
CA LYS A 150 -13.02 -18.37 1.14
C LYS A 150 -14.26 -17.47 1.09
N ASN A 151 -14.15 -16.36 0.38
CA ASN A 151 -15.18 -15.33 0.22
C ASN A 151 -15.62 -14.63 1.53
N LYS A 152 -14.99 -14.95 2.67
CA LYS A 152 -15.30 -14.35 3.97
C LYS A 152 -14.21 -13.41 4.47
N MET A 153 -13.04 -13.41 3.85
CA MET A 153 -11.92 -12.58 4.27
C MET A 153 -11.43 -11.71 3.12
N LYS A 154 -11.30 -10.40 3.40
CA LYS A 154 -10.62 -9.42 2.55
C LYS A 154 -9.49 -8.80 3.34
N ALA A 155 -8.25 -9.01 2.91
CA ALA A 155 -7.10 -8.56 3.68
C ALA A 155 -5.88 -8.27 2.80
N LYS A 156 -5.01 -7.39 3.30
CA LYS A 156 -3.69 -7.14 2.72
C LYS A 156 -2.64 -7.93 3.49
N THR A 157 -1.76 -8.58 2.75
CA THR A 157 -0.60 -9.30 3.31
C THR A 157 0.62 -8.38 3.34
N GLY A 158 1.46 -8.53 4.37
CA GLY A 158 2.81 -7.98 4.45
C GLY A 158 3.84 -9.09 4.64
N SER A 159 4.99 -8.95 3.99
CA SER A 159 6.02 -9.99 4.01
C SER A 159 7.41 -9.41 3.85
N MET A 160 8.24 -9.60 4.85
CA MET A 160 9.68 -9.34 4.79
C MET A 160 10.43 -10.41 5.59
N SER A 161 11.76 -10.36 5.59
CA SER A 161 12.57 -11.35 6.31
C SER A 161 12.22 -11.36 7.80
N GLY A 162 11.79 -12.52 8.31
CA GLY A 162 11.41 -12.69 9.71
C GLY A 162 10.08 -12.04 10.13
N VAL A 163 9.35 -11.38 9.20
CA VAL A 163 8.08 -10.70 9.50
C VAL A 163 6.99 -11.15 8.54
N ARG A 164 5.80 -11.39 9.09
CA ARG A 164 4.56 -11.59 8.32
C ARG A 164 3.44 -10.80 8.96
N ALA A 165 2.68 -10.12 8.11
CA ALA A 165 1.52 -9.35 8.53
C ALA A 165 0.30 -9.69 7.69
N LEU A 166 -0.87 -9.57 8.30
CA LEU A 166 -2.17 -9.70 7.67
C LEU A 166 -3.14 -8.74 8.35
N ALA A 167 -3.75 -7.84 7.59
CA ALA A 167 -4.70 -6.86 8.12
C ALA A 167 -5.88 -6.70 7.16
N GLY A 168 -7.10 -6.62 7.69
CA GLY A 168 -8.30 -6.50 6.87
C GLY A 168 -9.59 -6.82 7.62
N TYR A 169 -10.53 -7.42 6.89
CA TYR A 169 -11.88 -7.71 7.37
C TYR A 169 -12.20 -9.19 7.22
N LEU A 170 -12.93 -9.70 8.21
CA LEU A 170 -13.45 -11.05 8.26
C LEU A 170 -14.96 -11.00 8.48
N THR A 171 -15.74 -11.79 7.74
CA THR A 171 -17.18 -11.94 7.96
C THR A 171 -17.43 -13.12 8.89
N ALA A 172 -17.90 -12.87 10.09
CA ALA A 172 -18.25 -13.87 11.09
C ALA A 172 -19.49 -14.68 10.69
N ALA A 173 -19.77 -15.78 11.42
CA ALA A 173 -20.89 -16.69 11.15
C ALA A 173 -22.26 -15.99 11.20
N ASP A 174 -22.41 -14.99 12.05
CA ASP A 174 -23.62 -14.18 12.19
C ASP A 174 -23.73 -13.03 11.17
N GLY A 175 -22.78 -12.92 10.23
CA GLY A 175 -22.70 -11.83 9.25
C GLY A 175 -22.00 -10.57 9.74
N THR A 176 -21.57 -10.50 10.99
CA THR A 176 -20.82 -9.36 11.53
C THR A 176 -19.48 -9.22 10.82
N GLN A 177 -19.12 -7.99 10.44
CA GLN A 177 -17.78 -7.69 9.93
C GLN A 177 -16.82 -7.38 11.07
N LEU A 178 -15.74 -8.13 11.15
CA LEU A 178 -14.67 -7.96 12.11
C LEU A 178 -13.45 -7.36 11.41
N ALA A 179 -12.93 -6.26 11.91
CA ALA A 179 -11.61 -5.77 11.51
C ALA A 179 -10.54 -6.50 12.32
N PHE A 180 -9.44 -6.87 11.68
CA PHE A 180 -8.35 -7.55 12.36
C PHE A 180 -6.98 -7.17 11.82
N THR A 181 -5.97 -7.28 12.68
CA THR A 181 -4.56 -7.15 12.32
C THR A 181 -3.74 -8.21 13.05
N ILE A 182 -2.93 -8.94 12.32
CA ILE A 182 -1.99 -9.93 12.84
C ILE A 182 -0.60 -9.56 12.33
N ILE A 183 0.36 -9.36 13.22
CA ILE A 183 1.77 -9.16 12.90
C ILE A 183 2.59 -10.19 13.67
N VAL A 184 3.40 -10.96 12.97
CA VAL A 184 4.28 -11.98 13.55
C VAL A 184 5.71 -11.66 13.18
N ASN A 185 6.53 -11.43 14.21
CA ASN A 185 7.95 -11.13 14.09
C ASN A 185 8.80 -12.30 14.56
N HIS A 186 9.98 -12.48 13.96
CA HIS A 186 11.01 -13.42 14.38
C HIS A 186 10.50 -14.88 14.55
N TYR A 187 9.56 -15.31 13.70
CA TYR A 187 9.07 -16.69 13.72
C TYR A 187 10.16 -17.68 13.31
N THR A 188 10.17 -18.86 13.95
CA THR A 188 11.16 -19.93 13.73
C THR A 188 10.63 -21.10 12.91
N CYS A 189 9.33 -21.13 12.65
CA CYS A 189 8.70 -22.15 11.81
C CYS A 189 8.77 -21.78 10.31
N THR A 190 8.38 -22.69 9.44
CA THR A 190 8.28 -22.37 8.01
C THR A 190 7.11 -21.41 7.74
N VAL A 191 7.23 -20.62 6.66
CA VAL A 191 6.16 -19.69 6.22
C VAL A 191 4.83 -20.42 6.06
N SER A 192 4.83 -21.61 5.46
CA SER A 192 3.61 -22.41 5.28
C SER A 192 2.98 -22.85 6.60
N GLN A 193 3.78 -23.21 7.60
CA GLN A 193 3.28 -23.57 8.93
C GLN A 193 2.65 -22.35 9.61
N LEU A 194 3.31 -21.20 9.54
CA LEU A 194 2.78 -19.94 10.09
C LEU A 194 1.45 -19.55 9.43
N GLN A 195 1.38 -19.59 8.11
CA GLN A 195 0.16 -19.26 7.37
C GLN A 195 -1.00 -20.19 7.71
N LYS A 196 -0.74 -21.49 7.85
CA LYS A 196 -1.73 -22.47 8.32
C LYS A 196 -2.21 -22.16 9.74
N ALA A 197 -1.30 -21.79 10.64
CA ALA A 197 -1.65 -21.42 12.01
C ALA A 197 -2.52 -20.17 12.07
N ILE A 198 -2.17 -19.12 11.31
CA ILE A 198 -2.97 -17.90 11.18
C ILE A 198 -4.35 -18.22 10.58
N GLY A 199 -4.40 -19.00 9.49
CA GLY A 199 -5.67 -19.40 8.87
C GLY A 199 -6.59 -20.16 9.83
N LYS A 200 -6.02 -21.12 10.57
CA LYS A 200 -6.74 -21.85 11.62
C LYS A 200 -7.24 -20.94 12.74
N PHE A 201 -6.42 -19.99 13.18
CA PHE A 201 -6.84 -19.02 14.19
C PHE A 201 -8.03 -18.16 13.69
N LEU A 202 -7.96 -17.65 12.47
CA LEU A 202 -9.03 -16.85 11.90
C LEU A 202 -10.32 -17.64 11.69
N SER A 203 -10.24 -18.95 11.41
CA SER A 203 -11.43 -19.80 11.23
C SER A 203 -12.27 -19.98 12.51
N PHE A 204 -11.75 -19.68 13.69
CA PHE A 204 -12.54 -19.69 14.93
C PHE A 204 -13.59 -18.57 15.01
N PHE A 205 -13.48 -17.57 14.17
CA PHE A 205 -14.38 -16.39 14.18
C PHE A 205 -15.45 -16.43 13.07
N ILE A 206 -15.54 -17.54 12.33
CA ILE A 206 -16.43 -17.67 11.16
C ILE A 206 -17.60 -18.61 11.42
#